data_e2fc33affb8892f46c4ecaefa7322636
#
_entry.id   e2fc33affb8892f46c4ecaefa7322636
#
_cell.length_a   1.000
_cell.length_b   1.000
_cell.length_c   1.000
_cell.angle_alpha   90.00
_cell.angle_beta   90.00
_cell.angle_gamma   90.00
#
_symmetry.space_group_name_H-M   'P 1'
#
loop_
_entity.id
_entity.type
_entity.pdbx_description
1 polymer ?
#
loop_
_entity_poly.entity_id
_entity_poly.type
_entity_poly.pdbx_seq_one_letter_code
_entity_poly.pdbx_strand_id
1 'polypeptide(L)'
;MRIFGFERYGGPEVQRFFEVPTPERRAGTVLVAMRAAGVNPADIKVRTGQRQGRVPVDFPMAMGREASGVVVTADGGSGLRPGRLVFGSCAAGSGALAELVLLDAKQTVAVPEGVTAAEAACIPVAIGTAWDALDELDLHAGDTLLVVGAGGGVGSHAVQLGRLRALRVIGVASPGKRQLLLDLGAVHVASGPGWTGRVRAVAPEGVHGLIDTVGGEILRESSSVLRPAAAIRSTASPALAAELGGSGVTRRRTAETYDELARLVAAGQLAPVVGGSYDFEDCAEAVAHVEAGHATGRTVVTNTR
;
A
#
# COMPACT_ATOMS: atom_id res chain seq x y z
N MET A 1 -12.49 -12.72 -20.53
CA MET A 1 -12.18 -11.39 -19.97
C MET A 1 -10.73 -11.05 -20.16
N ARG A 2 -10.39 -9.76 -20.15
CA ARG A 2 -9.01 -9.30 -20.26
C ARG A 2 -8.37 -9.14 -18.88
N ILE A 3 -7.10 -9.54 -18.80
CA ILE A 3 -6.23 -9.30 -17.64
C ILE A 3 -4.91 -8.69 -18.11
N PHE A 4 -4.30 -7.80 -17.31
CA PHE A 4 -2.90 -7.42 -17.46
C PHE A 4 -2.07 -8.20 -16.46
N GLY A 5 -1.19 -9.06 -16.96
CA GLY A 5 -0.51 -10.05 -16.13
C GLY A 5 0.76 -10.60 -16.76
N PHE A 6 1.17 -11.77 -16.31
CA PHE A 6 2.40 -12.44 -16.74
C PHE A 6 2.18 -13.95 -16.84
N GLU A 7 2.89 -14.62 -17.77
CA GLU A 7 2.78 -16.06 -18.05
C GLU A 7 4.00 -16.87 -17.58
N ARG A 8 5.02 -16.20 -17.06
CA ARG A 8 6.19 -16.77 -16.39
C ARG A 8 6.82 -15.70 -15.52
N TYR A 9 7.66 -16.07 -14.58
CA TYR A 9 8.43 -15.11 -13.81
C TYR A 9 9.45 -14.38 -14.69
N GLY A 10 9.66 -13.09 -14.46
CA GLY A 10 10.60 -12.27 -15.22
C GLY A 10 10.48 -10.78 -14.98
N GLY A 11 11.15 -10.02 -15.80
CA GLY A 11 11.11 -8.57 -15.84
C GLY A 11 9.86 -8.02 -16.57
N PRO A 12 9.89 -6.74 -17.00
CA PRO A 12 8.77 -6.11 -17.71
C PRO A 12 8.39 -6.82 -19.02
N GLU A 13 9.32 -7.54 -19.64
CA GLU A 13 9.13 -8.25 -20.90
C GLU A 13 8.13 -9.42 -20.84
N VAL A 14 7.80 -9.90 -19.63
CA VAL A 14 6.84 -11.03 -19.48
C VAL A 14 5.41 -10.55 -19.21
N GLN A 15 5.20 -9.26 -19.03
CA GLN A 15 3.88 -8.70 -18.72
C GLN A 15 3.17 -8.19 -19.99
N ARG A 16 1.90 -8.54 -20.13
CA ARG A 16 1.05 -8.10 -21.23
C ARG A 16 -0.43 -8.33 -20.92
N PHE A 17 -1.29 -7.92 -21.81
CA PHE A 17 -2.69 -8.33 -21.77
C PHE A 17 -2.87 -9.77 -22.24
N PHE A 18 -3.74 -10.49 -21.54
CA PHE A 18 -4.19 -11.84 -21.89
C PHE A 18 -5.71 -11.90 -21.93
N GLU A 19 -6.25 -12.67 -22.87
CA GLU A 19 -7.64 -13.12 -22.84
C GLU A 19 -7.72 -14.41 -22.05
N VAL A 20 -8.53 -14.43 -20.99
CA VAL A 20 -8.73 -15.60 -20.14
C VAL A 20 -10.21 -15.86 -19.91
N PRO A 21 -10.63 -17.08 -19.57
CA PRO A 21 -12.00 -17.33 -19.15
C PRO A 21 -12.44 -16.42 -17.99
N THR A 22 -13.71 -16.07 -17.97
CA THR A 22 -14.29 -15.36 -16.80
C THR A 22 -14.15 -16.26 -15.56
N PRO A 23 -13.60 -15.76 -14.44
CA PRO A 23 -13.44 -16.57 -13.25
C PRO A 23 -14.81 -16.90 -12.65
N GLU A 24 -15.00 -18.16 -12.33
CA GLU A 24 -16.13 -18.58 -11.52
C GLU A 24 -15.92 -18.14 -10.07
N ARG A 25 -17.00 -17.64 -9.45
CA ARG A 25 -16.96 -17.33 -8.04
C ARG A 25 -16.75 -18.60 -7.21
N ARG A 26 -15.77 -18.56 -6.33
CA ARG A 26 -15.48 -19.65 -5.37
C ARG A 26 -16.07 -19.31 -3.98
N ALA A 27 -16.31 -20.31 -3.14
CA ALA A 27 -16.69 -20.10 -1.76
C ALA A 27 -15.68 -19.19 -1.04
N GLY A 28 -16.16 -18.24 -0.24
CA GLY A 28 -15.32 -17.27 0.46
C GLY A 28 -14.77 -16.15 -0.45
N THR A 29 -15.28 -16.00 -1.68
CA THR A 29 -14.88 -14.90 -2.58
C THR A 29 -16.07 -14.05 -3.03
N VAL A 30 -15.76 -12.84 -3.44
CA VAL A 30 -16.68 -11.89 -4.07
C VAL A 30 -16.15 -11.60 -5.47
N LEU A 31 -16.96 -11.80 -6.51
CA LEU A 31 -16.62 -11.43 -7.88
C LEU A 31 -17.06 -9.97 -8.10
N VAL A 32 -16.13 -9.14 -8.51
CA VAL A 32 -16.38 -7.72 -8.77
C VAL A 32 -15.95 -7.32 -10.19
N ALA A 33 -16.72 -6.42 -10.81
CA ALA A 33 -16.26 -5.67 -11.98
C ALA A 33 -15.35 -4.54 -11.50
N MET A 34 -14.07 -4.61 -11.84
CA MET A 34 -13.05 -3.68 -11.36
C MET A 34 -13.36 -2.25 -11.81
N ARG A 35 -13.29 -1.31 -10.87
CA ARG A 35 -13.35 0.14 -11.12
C ARG A 35 -12.03 0.81 -10.83
N ALA A 36 -11.29 0.33 -9.84
CA ALA A 36 -9.93 0.79 -9.56
C ALA A 36 -9.10 -0.32 -8.92
N ALA A 37 -7.80 -0.33 -9.20
CA ALA A 37 -6.83 -1.24 -8.62
C ALA A 37 -5.56 -0.48 -8.23
N GLY A 38 -5.04 -0.72 -7.04
CA GLY A 38 -3.77 -0.16 -6.60
C GLY A 38 -2.59 -0.96 -7.15
N VAL A 39 -1.57 -0.29 -7.68
CA VAL A 39 -0.30 -0.89 -8.11
C VAL A 39 0.73 -0.74 -7.01
N ASN A 40 1.45 -1.84 -6.71
CA ASN A 40 2.37 -1.92 -5.58
C ASN A 40 3.73 -2.51 -5.96
N PRO A 41 4.84 -2.12 -5.30
CA PRO A 41 6.12 -2.82 -5.45
C PRO A 41 6.02 -4.32 -5.15
N ALA A 42 5.04 -4.74 -4.34
CA ALA A 42 4.77 -6.13 -4.03
C ALA A 42 4.32 -6.94 -5.26
N ASP A 43 3.61 -6.33 -6.20
CA ASP A 43 3.13 -6.96 -7.44
C ASP A 43 4.32 -7.27 -8.36
N ILE A 44 5.28 -6.35 -8.42
CA ILE A 44 6.54 -6.52 -9.15
C ILE A 44 7.37 -7.66 -8.53
N LYS A 45 7.44 -7.72 -7.19
CA LYS A 45 8.13 -8.83 -6.48
C LYS A 45 7.46 -10.19 -6.72
N VAL A 46 6.16 -10.25 -7.01
CA VAL A 46 5.48 -11.48 -7.43
C VAL A 46 5.86 -11.80 -8.88
N ARG A 47 5.74 -10.86 -9.81
CA ARG A 47 6.09 -11.04 -11.23
C ARG A 47 7.54 -11.51 -11.40
N THR A 48 8.50 -10.92 -10.66
CA THR A 48 9.93 -11.29 -10.74
C THR A 48 10.28 -12.61 -10.03
N GLY A 49 9.32 -13.31 -9.42
CA GLY A 49 9.57 -14.55 -8.69
C GLY A 49 10.17 -14.39 -7.29
N GLN A 50 10.43 -13.17 -6.81
CA GLN A 50 10.97 -12.93 -5.46
C GLN A 50 10.03 -13.41 -4.34
N ARG A 51 8.77 -13.72 -4.67
CA ARG A 51 7.76 -14.26 -3.76
C ARG A 51 7.30 -15.67 -4.13
N GLN A 52 8.05 -16.36 -4.98
CA GLN A 52 7.77 -17.74 -5.34
C GLN A 52 7.73 -18.63 -4.09
N GLY A 53 6.76 -19.56 -4.04
CA GLY A 53 6.51 -20.40 -2.86
C GLY A 53 5.80 -19.71 -1.69
N ARG A 54 5.65 -18.38 -1.71
CA ARG A 54 4.91 -17.61 -0.69
C ARG A 54 3.58 -17.05 -1.20
N VAL A 55 3.51 -16.77 -2.48
CA VAL A 55 2.29 -16.30 -3.16
C VAL A 55 1.94 -17.34 -4.22
N PRO A 56 0.74 -17.94 -4.17
CA PRO A 56 0.25 -18.83 -5.23
C PRO A 56 0.16 -18.07 -6.55
N VAL A 57 0.68 -18.67 -7.62
CA VAL A 57 0.66 -18.11 -8.98
C VAL A 57 0.26 -19.23 -9.94
N ASP A 58 -0.86 -19.04 -10.64
CA ASP A 58 -1.33 -19.88 -11.74
C ASP A 58 -1.24 -19.06 -13.03
N PHE A 59 -0.39 -19.48 -13.94
CA PHE A 59 -0.15 -18.76 -15.19
C PHE A 59 -1.23 -18.97 -16.25
N PRO A 60 -1.64 -17.92 -17.01
CA PRO A 60 -1.25 -16.53 -16.84
C PRO A 60 -1.93 -15.91 -15.62
N MET A 61 -1.20 -15.14 -14.81
CA MET A 61 -1.73 -14.49 -13.63
C MET A 61 -1.85 -12.97 -13.81
N ALA A 62 -3.00 -12.39 -13.48
CA ALA A 62 -3.16 -10.94 -13.41
C ALA A 62 -2.29 -10.34 -12.29
N MET A 63 -1.71 -9.17 -12.54
CA MET A 63 -1.00 -8.39 -11.53
C MET A 63 -1.98 -7.68 -10.58
N GLY A 64 -1.46 -7.11 -9.48
CA GLY A 64 -2.24 -6.37 -8.49
C GLY A 64 -2.77 -7.24 -7.34
N ARG A 65 -2.91 -6.63 -6.17
CA ARG A 65 -3.28 -7.32 -4.92
C ARG A 65 -4.48 -6.73 -4.21
N GLU A 66 -5.00 -5.61 -4.69
CA GLU A 66 -6.11 -4.86 -4.13
C GLU A 66 -6.93 -4.22 -5.23
N ALA A 67 -8.23 -4.21 -5.05
CA ALA A 67 -9.14 -3.55 -5.98
C ALA A 67 -10.36 -2.96 -5.27
N SER A 68 -10.99 -2.01 -5.94
CA SER A 68 -12.35 -1.57 -5.72
C SER A 68 -13.17 -1.84 -6.99
N GLY A 69 -14.41 -2.26 -6.82
CA GLY A 69 -15.26 -2.60 -7.96
C GLY A 69 -16.71 -2.86 -7.57
N VAL A 70 -17.56 -3.00 -8.56
CA VAL A 70 -18.98 -3.27 -8.38
C VAL A 70 -19.19 -4.78 -8.25
N VAL A 71 -19.89 -5.20 -7.21
CA VAL A 71 -20.20 -6.63 -6.98
C VAL A 71 -21.03 -7.17 -8.14
N VAL A 72 -20.53 -8.22 -8.78
CA VAL A 72 -21.25 -9.04 -9.77
C VAL A 72 -21.98 -10.17 -9.06
N THR A 73 -21.27 -10.91 -8.19
CA THR A 73 -21.85 -11.98 -7.37
C THR A 73 -21.06 -12.17 -6.07
N ALA A 74 -21.75 -12.48 -4.98
CA ALA A 74 -21.20 -12.74 -3.66
C ALA A 74 -21.94 -13.87 -2.96
N ASP A 75 -21.38 -14.41 -1.87
CA ASP A 75 -22.10 -15.37 -1.01
C ASP A 75 -23.23 -14.66 -0.27
N GLY A 76 -24.37 -15.33 -0.14
CA GLY A 76 -25.58 -14.78 0.50
C GLY A 76 -25.37 -14.38 1.98
N GLY A 77 -24.38 -14.95 2.65
CA GLY A 77 -24.01 -14.63 4.05
C GLY A 77 -23.03 -13.47 4.21
N SER A 78 -22.44 -12.95 3.14
CA SER A 78 -21.42 -11.89 3.21
C SER A 78 -21.99 -10.48 3.47
N GLY A 79 -23.30 -10.28 3.34
CA GLY A 79 -23.93 -8.95 3.37
C GLY A 79 -23.66 -8.08 2.13
N LEU A 80 -22.80 -8.54 1.23
CA LEU A 80 -22.45 -7.85 -0.01
C LEU A 80 -23.44 -8.25 -1.11
N ARG A 81 -24.00 -7.25 -1.81
CA ARG A 81 -25.04 -7.48 -2.82
C ARG A 81 -24.58 -7.04 -4.21
N PRO A 82 -25.02 -7.70 -5.28
CA PRO A 82 -24.79 -7.24 -6.65
C PRO A 82 -25.16 -5.76 -6.82
N GLY A 83 -24.34 -5.04 -7.61
CA GLY A 83 -24.50 -3.60 -7.83
C GLY A 83 -23.84 -2.71 -6.75
N ARG A 84 -23.43 -3.24 -5.60
CA ARG A 84 -22.75 -2.48 -4.55
C ARG A 84 -21.27 -2.24 -4.91
N LEU A 85 -20.81 -1.01 -4.74
CA LEU A 85 -19.36 -0.70 -4.81
C LEU A 85 -18.70 -1.18 -3.53
N VAL A 86 -17.63 -1.98 -3.70
CA VAL A 86 -16.83 -2.58 -2.62
C VAL A 86 -15.35 -2.43 -2.90
N PHE A 87 -14.51 -2.68 -1.89
CA PHE A 87 -13.08 -2.77 -2.05
C PHE A 87 -12.50 -3.85 -1.12
N GLY A 88 -11.34 -4.38 -1.47
CA GLY A 88 -10.70 -5.41 -0.66
C GLY A 88 -9.40 -5.94 -1.25
N SER A 89 -8.86 -6.94 -0.57
CA SER A 89 -7.70 -7.70 -1.05
C SER A 89 -8.13 -8.76 -2.05
N CYS A 90 -7.31 -9.01 -3.06
CA CYS A 90 -7.54 -10.11 -3.99
C CYS A 90 -7.49 -11.46 -3.26
N ALA A 91 -8.37 -12.38 -3.64
CA ALA A 91 -8.33 -13.77 -3.22
C ALA A 91 -7.05 -14.46 -3.74
N ALA A 92 -6.61 -15.53 -3.07
CA ALA A 92 -5.44 -16.30 -3.49
C ALA A 92 -5.60 -16.79 -4.95
N GLY A 93 -4.55 -16.63 -5.76
CA GLY A 93 -4.56 -16.95 -7.18
C GLY A 93 -5.34 -15.96 -8.06
N SER A 94 -5.75 -14.80 -7.53
CA SER A 94 -6.38 -13.71 -8.28
C SER A 94 -5.50 -12.46 -8.28
N GLY A 95 -5.66 -11.63 -9.32
CA GLY A 95 -4.99 -10.34 -9.43
C GLY A 95 -5.97 -9.23 -9.78
N ALA A 96 -5.61 -7.99 -9.44
CA ALA A 96 -6.51 -6.84 -9.50
C ALA A 96 -6.54 -6.14 -10.87
N LEU A 97 -5.47 -6.27 -11.68
CA LEU A 97 -5.41 -5.67 -13.02
C LEU A 97 -6.17 -6.57 -14.02
N ALA A 98 -7.48 -6.65 -13.87
CA ALA A 98 -8.39 -7.49 -14.61
C ALA A 98 -9.77 -6.84 -14.71
N GLU A 99 -10.53 -7.13 -15.76
CA GLU A 99 -11.91 -6.64 -15.88
C GLU A 99 -12.82 -7.17 -14.76
N LEU A 100 -12.62 -8.44 -14.37
CA LEU A 100 -13.33 -9.08 -13.25
C LEU A 100 -12.31 -9.64 -12.26
N VAL A 101 -12.51 -9.36 -10.98
CA VAL A 101 -11.58 -9.71 -9.90
C VAL A 101 -12.30 -10.52 -8.82
N LEU A 102 -11.65 -11.59 -8.35
CA LEU A 102 -12.08 -12.29 -7.14
C LEU A 102 -11.40 -11.64 -5.92
N LEU A 103 -12.20 -11.02 -5.06
CA LEU A 103 -11.77 -10.51 -3.75
C LEU A 103 -12.01 -11.56 -2.66
N ASP A 104 -11.19 -11.57 -1.62
CA ASP A 104 -11.41 -12.36 -0.41
C ASP A 104 -12.60 -11.77 0.37
N ALA A 105 -13.66 -12.54 0.56
CA ALA A 105 -14.88 -12.07 1.21
C ALA A 105 -14.65 -11.59 2.66
N LYS A 106 -13.67 -12.17 3.38
CA LYS A 106 -13.30 -11.75 4.74
C LYS A 106 -12.48 -10.46 4.79
N GLN A 107 -12.00 -10.00 3.63
CA GLN A 107 -11.18 -8.82 3.45
C GLN A 107 -11.84 -7.85 2.47
N THR A 108 -13.17 -7.91 2.35
CA THR A 108 -13.94 -7.05 1.43
C THR A 108 -15.02 -6.32 2.20
N VAL A 109 -15.09 -5.00 1.99
CA VAL A 109 -16.09 -4.13 2.63
C VAL A 109 -16.73 -3.20 1.60
N ALA A 110 -17.91 -2.69 1.93
CA ALA A 110 -18.58 -1.70 1.10
C ALA A 110 -17.82 -0.37 1.12
N VAL A 111 -17.74 0.30 -0.03
CA VAL A 111 -17.21 1.67 -0.08
C VAL A 111 -18.22 2.62 0.55
N PRO A 112 -17.82 3.43 1.55
CA PRO A 112 -18.68 4.45 2.14
C PRO A 112 -19.09 5.52 1.13
N GLU A 113 -20.18 6.20 1.39
CA GLU A 113 -20.61 7.37 0.63
C GLU A 113 -19.53 8.47 0.68
N GLY A 114 -19.32 9.14 -0.45
CA GLY A 114 -18.31 10.19 -0.60
C GLY A 114 -16.89 9.69 -0.89
N VAL A 115 -16.62 8.37 -0.78
CA VAL A 115 -15.32 7.78 -1.12
C VAL A 115 -15.35 7.25 -2.56
N THR A 116 -14.39 7.63 -3.36
CA THR A 116 -14.27 7.16 -4.75
C THR A 116 -13.68 5.74 -4.82
N ALA A 117 -13.89 5.06 -5.95
CA ALA A 117 -13.28 3.75 -6.18
C ALA A 117 -11.73 3.81 -6.14
N ALA A 118 -11.13 4.88 -6.65
CA ALA A 118 -9.69 5.08 -6.66
C ALA A 118 -9.11 5.24 -5.24
N GLU A 119 -9.78 6.02 -4.39
CA GLU A 119 -9.41 6.17 -2.98
C GLU A 119 -9.57 4.86 -2.20
N ALA A 120 -10.68 4.16 -2.40
CA ALA A 120 -10.95 2.87 -1.77
C ALA A 120 -9.90 1.80 -2.15
N ALA A 121 -9.43 1.79 -3.41
CA ALA A 121 -8.37 0.90 -3.88
C ALA A 121 -6.99 1.18 -3.23
N CYS A 122 -6.80 2.31 -2.54
CA CYS A 122 -5.58 2.61 -1.79
C CYS A 122 -5.56 2.00 -0.39
N ILE A 123 -6.72 1.58 0.14
CA ILE A 123 -6.87 1.20 1.55
C ILE A 123 -6.20 -0.14 1.87
N PRO A 124 -6.45 -1.25 1.16
CA PRO A 124 -6.04 -2.57 1.61
C PRO A 124 -4.52 -2.74 1.75
N VAL A 125 -3.73 -2.21 0.83
CA VAL A 125 -2.27 -2.40 0.88
C VAL A 125 -1.57 -1.22 1.52
N ALA A 126 -1.70 -0.01 0.96
CA ALA A 126 -0.86 1.10 1.42
C ALA A 126 -1.31 1.64 2.78
N ILE A 127 -2.57 2.01 2.92
CA ILE A 127 -3.10 2.57 4.17
C ILE A 127 -3.08 1.49 5.26
N GLY A 128 -3.56 0.29 4.95
CA GLY A 128 -3.53 -0.83 5.89
C GLY A 128 -2.11 -1.23 6.32
N THR A 129 -1.09 -1.11 5.43
CA THR A 129 0.31 -1.34 5.84
C THR A 129 0.81 -0.25 6.79
N ALA A 130 0.49 1.01 6.49
CA ALA A 130 0.86 2.12 7.37
C ALA A 130 0.18 2.02 8.75
N TRP A 131 -1.09 1.62 8.77
CA TRP A 131 -1.86 1.36 9.99
C TRP A 131 -1.22 0.29 10.85
N ASP A 132 -0.98 -0.91 10.27
CA ASP A 132 -0.38 -2.03 10.99
C ASP A 132 1.04 -1.69 11.48
N ALA A 133 1.85 -1.02 10.64
CA ALA A 133 3.20 -0.61 11.02
C ALA A 133 3.20 0.33 12.23
N LEU A 134 2.30 1.32 12.21
CA LEU A 134 2.19 2.30 13.29
C LEU A 134 1.67 1.67 14.59
N ASP A 135 0.72 0.75 14.47
CA ASP A 135 0.14 0.06 15.63
C ASP A 135 1.16 -0.83 16.35
N GLU A 136 2.05 -1.49 15.58
CA GLU A 136 3.12 -2.32 16.13
C GLU A 136 4.28 -1.52 16.75
N LEU A 137 4.35 -0.20 16.59
CA LEU A 137 5.40 0.64 17.18
C LEU A 137 5.10 1.01 18.64
N ASP A 138 3.85 0.91 19.07
CA ASP A 138 3.39 1.23 20.44
C ASP A 138 3.83 2.62 20.91
N LEU A 139 3.66 3.64 20.05
CA LEU A 139 4.02 5.01 20.33
C LEU A 139 2.89 5.77 21.01
N HIS A 140 3.24 6.69 21.90
CA HIS A 140 2.32 7.53 22.65
C HIS A 140 2.23 8.95 22.09
N ALA A 141 1.15 9.66 22.39
CA ALA A 141 0.99 11.06 22.00
C ALA A 141 2.20 11.91 22.44
N GLY A 142 2.74 12.72 21.53
CA GLY A 142 3.95 13.50 21.73
C GLY A 142 5.25 12.79 21.33
N ASP A 143 5.27 11.48 21.14
CA ASP A 143 6.44 10.77 20.65
C ASP A 143 6.81 11.20 19.23
N THR A 144 8.09 11.05 18.88
CA THR A 144 8.59 11.38 17.56
C THR A 144 8.69 10.14 16.70
N LEU A 145 7.92 10.12 15.60
CA LEU A 145 7.95 9.10 14.57
C LEU A 145 8.80 9.58 13.39
N LEU A 146 9.77 8.76 12.97
CA LEU A 146 10.49 8.93 11.71
C LEU A 146 9.87 8.04 10.64
N VAL A 147 9.52 8.64 9.49
CA VAL A 147 9.05 7.89 8.32
C VAL A 147 10.06 8.09 7.19
N VAL A 148 10.73 7.02 6.79
CA VAL A 148 11.68 7.00 5.66
C VAL A 148 10.95 6.51 4.41
N GLY A 149 11.07 7.27 3.31
CA GLY A 149 10.24 7.12 2.12
C GLY A 149 8.84 7.73 2.28
N ALA A 150 8.75 8.81 3.09
CA ALA A 150 7.51 9.45 3.49
C ALA A 150 6.64 10.00 2.34
N GLY A 151 7.21 10.21 1.17
CA GLY A 151 6.45 10.70 0.00
C GLY A 151 5.89 9.60 -0.90
N GLY A 152 6.09 8.32 -0.56
CA GLY A 152 5.55 7.16 -1.27
C GLY A 152 4.18 6.70 -0.75
N GLY A 153 3.64 5.63 -1.33
CA GLY A 153 2.29 5.17 -1.02
C GLY A 153 2.06 4.82 0.45
N VAL A 154 2.92 4.01 1.08
CA VAL A 154 2.79 3.67 2.51
C VAL A 154 3.22 4.86 3.38
N GLY A 155 4.34 5.52 3.02
CA GLY A 155 4.92 6.57 3.84
C GLY A 155 4.00 7.79 4.02
N SER A 156 3.34 8.25 2.97
CA SER A 156 2.43 9.41 3.05
C SER A 156 1.20 9.15 3.95
N HIS A 157 0.74 7.90 4.00
CA HIS A 157 -0.34 7.52 4.90
C HIS A 157 0.15 7.26 6.34
N ALA A 158 1.38 6.76 6.50
CA ALA A 158 2.01 6.67 7.83
C ALA A 158 2.19 8.05 8.47
N VAL A 159 2.52 9.07 7.67
CA VAL A 159 2.58 10.47 8.13
C VAL A 159 1.22 10.92 8.67
N GLN A 160 0.16 10.75 7.90
CA GLN A 160 -1.19 11.17 8.30
C GLN A 160 -1.68 10.42 9.54
N LEU A 161 -1.54 9.10 9.57
CA LEU A 161 -1.94 8.26 10.70
C LEU A 161 -1.14 8.60 11.97
N GLY A 162 0.15 8.87 11.84
CA GLY A 162 0.97 9.35 12.96
C GLY A 162 0.46 10.68 13.51
N ARG A 163 0.07 11.61 12.64
CA ARG A 163 -0.53 12.89 13.05
C ARG A 163 -1.89 12.69 13.74
N LEU A 164 -2.73 11.79 13.23
CA LEU A 164 -4.01 11.45 13.89
C LEU A 164 -3.82 10.89 15.31
N ARG A 165 -2.68 10.23 15.57
CA ARG A 165 -2.29 9.74 16.91
C ARG A 165 -1.52 10.78 17.73
N ALA A 166 -1.55 12.04 17.34
CA ALA A 166 -0.84 13.16 18.00
C ALA A 166 0.68 12.94 18.11
N LEU A 167 1.30 12.18 17.18
CA LEU A 167 2.74 12.04 17.12
C LEU A 167 3.38 13.26 16.44
N ARG A 168 4.62 13.58 16.82
CA ARG A 168 5.48 14.47 16.05
C ARG A 168 6.11 13.67 14.91
N VAL A 169 5.69 13.93 13.67
CA VAL A 169 6.13 13.15 12.51
C VAL A 169 7.24 13.86 11.76
N ILE A 170 8.36 13.19 11.54
CA ILE A 170 9.46 13.60 10.66
C ILE A 170 9.42 12.70 9.43
N GLY A 171 9.27 13.30 8.24
CA GLY A 171 9.21 12.56 6.97
C GLY A 171 10.48 12.79 6.14
N VAL A 172 11.19 11.71 5.83
CA VAL A 172 12.34 11.73 4.91
C VAL A 172 11.86 11.42 3.51
N ALA A 173 12.04 12.37 2.59
CA ALA A 173 11.68 12.23 1.18
C ALA A 173 12.55 13.13 0.30
N SER A 174 12.50 12.94 -1.04
CA SER A 174 13.20 13.83 -1.98
C SER A 174 12.74 15.28 -1.84
N PRO A 175 13.60 16.26 -2.19
CA PRO A 175 13.26 17.69 -2.06
C PRO A 175 11.94 18.07 -2.76
N GLY A 176 11.66 17.49 -3.93
CA GLY A 176 10.41 17.74 -4.68
C GLY A 176 9.13 17.35 -3.96
N LYS A 177 9.21 16.52 -2.91
CA LYS A 177 8.05 16.10 -2.10
C LYS A 177 7.86 16.93 -0.83
N ARG A 178 8.62 18.03 -0.69
CA ARG A 178 8.59 18.87 0.52
C ARG A 178 7.19 19.41 0.80
N GLN A 179 6.54 19.99 -0.21
CA GLN A 179 5.22 20.60 -0.02
C GLN A 179 4.19 19.55 0.41
N LEU A 180 4.16 18.39 -0.25
CA LEU A 180 3.28 17.29 0.16
C LEU A 180 3.43 16.95 1.64
N LEU A 181 4.67 16.79 2.15
CA LEU A 181 4.87 16.43 3.55
C LEU A 181 4.47 17.53 4.53
N LEU A 182 4.66 18.79 4.16
CA LEU A 182 4.18 19.93 4.96
C LEU A 182 2.66 19.98 5.01
N ASP A 183 1.98 19.74 3.88
CA ASP A 183 0.51 19.71 3.80
C ASP A 183 -0.07 18.54 4.62
N LEU A 184 0.66 17.40 4.68
CA LEU A 184 0.32 16.27 5.54
C LEU A 184 0.68 16.49 7.02
N GLY A 185 1.29 17.63 7.36
CA GLY A 185 1.63 18.03 8.72
C GLY A 185 2.90 17.41 9.29
N ALA A 186 3.82 16.91 8.44
CA ALA A 186 5.12 16.42 8.86
C ALA A 186 6.22 17.45 8.76
N VAL A 187 7.25 17.32 9.58
CA VAL A 187 8.53 18.01 9.38
C VAL A 187 9.26 17.32 8.22
N HIS A 188 9.44 18.00 7.10
CA HIS A 188 10.17 17.45 5.96
C HIS A 188 11.68 17.49 6.20
N VAL A 189 12.34 16.36 6.00
CA VAL A 189 13.79 16.22 5.89
C VAL A 189 14.12 15.72 4.49
N ALA A 190 14.94 16.47 3.75
CA ALA A 190 15.38 16.07 2.41
C ALA A 190 16.24 14.81 2.50
N SER A 191 15.92 13.81 1.66
CA SER A 191 16.76 12.61 1.47
C SER A 191 18.08 12.94 0.76
N GLY A 192 18.98 11.96 0.63
CA GLY A 192 20.29 12.13 0.01
C GLY A 192 21.41 12.37 1.04
N PRO A 193 22.65 12.55 0.61
CA PRO A 193 23.82 12.59 1.50
C PRO A 193 23.62 13.48 2.72
N GLY A 194 24.00 12.99 3.91
CA GLY A 194 23.89 13.73 5.16
C GLY A 194 22.48 13.87 5.73
N TRP A 195 21.50 13.12 5.24
CA TRP A 195 20.10 13.20 5.70
C TRP A 195 19.92 12.90 7.20
N THR A 196 20.73 12.00 7.76
CA THR A 196 20.70 11.67 9.20
C THR A 196 21.12 12.87 10.07
N GLY A 197 22.09 13.66 9.60
CA GLY A 197 22.47 14.93 10.25
C GLY A 197 21.33 15.94 10.26
N ARG A 198 20.55 16.00 9.16
CA ARG A 198 19.34 16.85 9.08
C ARG A 198 18.24 16.34 10.01
N VAL A 199 18.10 15.02 10.19
CA VAL A 199 17.16 14.47 11.20
C VAL A 199 17.61 14.85 12.60
N ARG A 200 18.90 14.73 12.95
CA ARG A 200 19.42 15.12 14.27
C ARG A 200 19.22 16.62 14.55
N ALA A 201 19.33 17.48 13.55
CA ALA A 201 19.09 18.91 13.72
C ALA A 201 17.64 19.22 14.15
N VAL A 202 16.65 18.41 13.74
CA VAL A 202 15.24 18.58 14.11
C VAL A 202 14.79 17.64 15.23
N ALA A 203 15.56 16.63 15.56
CA ALA A 203 15.31 15.68 16.66
C ALA A 203 16.63 15.34 17.37
N PRO A 204 17.23 16.27 18.14
CA PRO A 204 18.55 16.07 18.77
C PRO A 204 18.56 14.92 19.77
N GLU A 205 17.45 14.65 20.43
CA GLU A 205 17.27 13.53 21.38
C GLU A 205 17.06 12.17 20.66
N GLY A 206 17.01 12.15 19.32
CA GLY A 206 16.63 10.98 18.54
C GLY A 206 15.12 10.75 18.46
N VAL A 207 14.72 9.71 17.70
CA VAL A 207 13.33 9.40 17.43
C VAL A 207 12.87 8.17 18.20
N HIS A 208 11.59 8.08 18.57
CA HIS A 208 11.00 7.01 19.38
C HIS A 208 10.63 5.79 18.53
N GLY A 209 10.30 6.00 17.26
CA GLY A 209 9.96 4.91 16.34
C GLY A 209 10.28 5.24 14.89
N LEU A 210 10.50 4.18 14.10
CA LEU A 210 10.84 4.25 12.69
C LEU A 210 9.90 3.38 11.86
N ILE A 211 9.28 3.98 10.85
CA ILE A 211 8.68 3.25 9.72
C ILE A 211 9.56 3.45 8.49
N ASP A 212 10.17 2.36 8.02
CA ASP A 212 10.98 2.34 6.83
C ASP A 212 10.22 1.71 5.65
N THR A 213 10.23 2.42 4.52
CA THR A 213 9.63 1.95 3.26
C THR A 213 10.65 1.89 2.11
N VAL A 214 11.93 2.07 2.40
CA VAL A 214 13.04 2.12 1.42
C VAL A 214 13.96 0.92 1.55
N GLY A 215 14.39 0.60 2.79
CA GLY A 215 15.29 -0.52 3.06
C GLY A 215 16.76 -0.24 2.78
N GLY A 216 17.56 -1.30 2.72
CA GLY A 216 18.97 -1.26 2.36
C GLY A 216 19.81 -0.36 3.26
N GLU A 217 20.77 0.36 2.67
CA GLU A 217 21.70 1.23 3.41
C GLU A 217 20.97 2.37 4.14
N ILE A 218 19.90 2.89 3.55
CA ILE A 218 19.08 3.94 4.19
C ILE A 218 18.51 3.46 5.53
N LEU A 219 18.05 2.22 5.60
CA LEU A 219 17.60 1.63 6.87
C LEU A 219 18.77 1.46 7.87
N ARG A 220 19.97 1.05 7.41
CA ARG A 220 21.15 0.98 8.29
C ARG A 220 21.51 2.35 8.85
N GLU A 221 21.58 3.36 8.01
CA GLU A 221 21.87 4.74 8.44
C GLU A 221 20.84 5.27 9.45
N SER A 222 19.56 4.85 9.32
CA SER A 222 18.47 5.27 10.21
C SER A 222 18.74 4.90 11.66
N SER A 223 19.48 3.81 11.94
CA SER A 223 19.81 3.38 13.31
C SER A 223 20.53 4.46 14.11
N SER A 224 21.30 5.30 13.42
CA SER A 224 22.07 6.37 14.05
C SER A 224 21.24 7.53 14.61
N VAL A 225 19.98 7.63 14.29
CA VAL A 225 19.06 8.69 14.75
C VAL A 225 17.96 8.16 15.69
N LEU A 226 18.02 6.90 16.06
CA LEU A 226 17.08 6.27 16.98
C LEU A 226 17.49 6.51 18.44
N ARG A 227 16.54 6.65 19.32
CA ARG A 227 16.73 6.59 20.77
C ARG A 227 17.02 5.13 21.19
N PRO A 228 17.64 4.92 22.38
CA PRO A 228 17.64 3.59 22.97
C PRO A 228 16.21 3.03 23.06
N ALA A 229 16.04 1.74 22.74
CA ALA A 229 14.75 1.02 22.70
C ALA A 229 13.72 1.56 21.67
N ALA A 230 14.09 2.40 20.73
CA ALA A 230 13.20 2.81 19.64
C ALA A 230 12.75 1.61 18.81
N ALA A 231 11.45 1.55 18.49
CA ALA A 231 10.90 0.47 17.70
C ALA A 231 11.10 0.71 16.19
N ILE A 232 11.40 -0.35 15.42
CA ILE A 232 11.63 -0.29 13.98
C ILE A 232 10.64 -1.21 13.27
N ARG A 233 9.96 -0.69 12.23
CA ARG A 233 9.16 -1.47 11.29
C ARG A 233 9.59 -1.17 9.86
N SER A 234 9.97 -2.22 9.11
CA SER A 234 10.33 -2.07 7.69
C SER A 234 9.42 -2.88 6.80
N THR A 235 8.86 -2.21 5.79
CA THR A 235 8.09 -2.83 4.71
C THR A 235 8.97 -3.29 3.56
N ALA A 236 10.16 -2.71 3.44
CA ALA A 236 11.08 -2.95 2.33
C ALA A 236 12.10 -4.06 2.63
N SER A 237 12.69 -4.06 3.85
CA SER A 237 13.77 -4.96 4.26
C SER A 237 13.53 -5.57 5.65
N PRO A 238 12.55 -6.50 5.80
CA PRO A 238 12.22 -7.10 7.11
C PRO A 238 13.38 -7.81 7.80
N ALA A 239 14.23 -8.51 7.02
CA ALA A 239 15.40 -9.21 7.57
C ALA A 239 16.41 -8.23 8.17
N LEU A 240 16.72 -7.15 7.44
CA LEU A 240 17.62 -6.12 7.94
C LEU A 240 17.03 -5.38 9.16
N ALA A 241 15.71 -5.15 9.17
CA ALA A 241 15.06 -4.57 10.34
C ALA A 241 15.23 -5.46 11.58
N ALA A 242 15.14 -6.80 11.42
CA ALA A 242 15.37 -7.76 12.50
C ALA A 242 16.83 -7.73 13.00
N GLU A 243 17.81 -7.62 12.11
CA GLU A 243 19.22 -7.43 12.47
C GLU A 243 19.47 -6.17 13.32
N LEU A 244 18.64 -5.13 13.08
CA LEU A 244 18.70 -3.86 13.80
C LEU A 244 17.78 -3.80 15.05
N GLY A 245 17.25 -4.95 15.49
CA GLY A 245 16.40 -5.04 16.67
C GLY A 245 14.91 -4.69 16.43
N GLY A 246 14.51 -4.56 15.16
CA GLY A 246 13.14 -4.33 14.76
C GLY A 246 12.50 -5.54 14.09
N SER A 247 11.53 -5.31 13.21
CA SER A 247 10.87 -6.36 12.42
C SER A 247 10.29 -5.85 11.09
N GLY A 248 9.79 -6.77 10.29
CA GLY A 248 8.80 -6.45 9.25
C GLY A 248 7.45 -6.06 9.86
N VAL A 249 6.48 -5.79 8.99
CA VAL A 249 5.10 -5.45 9.39
C VAL A 249 4.20 -6.68 9.27
N THR A 250 3.52 -7.04 10.35
CA THR A 250 2.50 -8.09 10.37
C THR A 250 1.18 -7.53 9.84
N ARG A 251 0.70 -8.04 8.72
CA ARG A 251 -0.49 -7.51 8.05
C ARG A 251 -1.77 -8.14 8.62
N ARG A 252 -2.60 -7.32 9.28
CA ARG A 252 -3.94 -7.68 9.77
C ARG A 252 -5.00 -7.31 8.73
N ARG A 253 -5.13 -8.12 7.69
CA ARG A 253 -6.05 -7.89 6.58
C ARG A 253 -7.45 -8.37 6.94
N THR A 254 -8.20 -7.55 7.66
CA THR A 254 -9.57 -7.86 8.08
C THR A 254 -10.57 -6.83 7.58
N ALA A 255 -11.83 -7.25 7.43
CA ALA A 255 -12.90 -6.35 7.04
C ALA A 255 -13.08 -5.21 8.07
N GLU A 256 -12.91 -5.50 9.37
CA GLU A 256 -13.04 -4.51 10.44
C GLU A 256 -12.00 -3.39 10.29
N THR A 257 -10.73 -3.75 10.07
CA THR A 257 -9.66 -2.77 9.85
C THR A 257 -9.92 -1.94 8.59
N TYR A 258 -10.38 -2.58 7.51
CA TYR A 258 -10.64 -1.87 6.26
C TYR A 258 -11.84 -0.92 6.39
N ASP A 259 -12.88 -1.33 7.10
CA ASP A 259 -14.06 -0.52 7.36
C ASP A 259 -13.72 0.71 8.25
N GLU A 260 -12.88 0.53 9.27
CA GLU A 260 -12.37 1.62 10.10
C GLU A 260 -11.58 2.63 9.27
N LEU A 261 -10.63 2.17 8.46
CA LEU A 261 -9.84 3.03 7.58
C LEU A 261 -10.71 3.76 6.55
N ALA A 262 -11.71 3.07 5.99
CA ALA A 262 -12.64 3.69 5.04
C ALA A 262 -13.51 4.77 5.70
N ARG A 263 -13.89 4.59 6.97
CA ARG A 263 -14.60 5.65 7.73
C ARG A 263 -13.71 6.86 7.98
N LEU A 264 -12.41 6.69 8.27
CA LEU A 264 -11.47 7.80 8.40
C LEU A 264 -11.35 8.59 7.08
N VAL A 265 -11.35 7.88 5.95
CA VAL A 265 -11.34 8.51 4.62
C VAL A 265 -12.65 9.27 4.37
N ALA A 266 -13.81 8.64 4.61
CA ALA A 266 -15.11 9.27 4.43
C ALA A 266 -15.32 10.51 5.32
N ALA A 267 -14.72 10.51 6.52
CA ALA A 267 -14.75 11.64 7.45
C ALA A 267 -13.73 12.76 7.10
N GLY A 268 -12.93 12.59 6.03
CA GLY A 268 -11.87 13.53 5.66
C GLY A 268 -10.70 13.60 6.65
N GLN A 269 -10.63 12.67 7.59
CA GLN A 269 -9.53 12.59 8.56
C GLN A 269 -8.26 11.97 7.97
N LEU A 270 -8.43 11.13 6.96
CA LEU A 270 -7.38 10.49 6.19
C LEU A 270 -7.63 10.71 4.69
N ALA A 271 -6.69 11.31 4.00
CA ALA A 271 -6.79 11.56 2.57
C ALA A 271 -5.87 10.60 1.79
N PRO A 272 -6.42 9.67 0.97
CA PRO A 272 -5.60 8.84 0.10
C PRO A 272 -4.81 9.70 -0.90
N VAL A 273 -3.48 9.61 -0.84
CA VAL A 273 -2.60 10.37 -1.73
C VAL A 273 -2.45 9.61 -3.04
N VAL A 274 -3.26 9.93 -4.04
CA VAL A 274 -3.16 9.37 -5.39
C VAL A 274 -2.27 10.28 -6.24
N GLY A 275 -1.05 9.86 -6.53
CA GLY A 275 -0.08 10.64 -7.31
C GLY A 275 0.02 10.24 -8.77
N GLY A 276 -0.56 9.10 -9.16
CA GLY A 276 -0.67 8.66 -10.55
C GLY A 276 -1.96 7.88 -10.77
N SER A 277 -2.73 8.25 -11.82
CA SER A 277 -3.92 7.55 -12.25
C SER A 277 -3.78 7.19 -13.73
N TYR A 278 -4.03 5.95 -14.07
CA TYR A 278 -3.88 5.38 -15.41
C TYR A 278 -5.15 4.64 -15.80
N ASP A 279 -5.48 4.65 -17.08
CA ASP A 279 -6.57 3.82 -17.59
C ASP A 279 -6.15 2.34 -17.63
N PHE A 280 -7.12 1.42 -17.67
CA PHE A 280 -6.84 -0.02 -17.71
C PHE A 280 -5.96 -0.41 -18.92
N GLU A 281 -6.09 0.30 -20.03
CA GLU A 281 -5.26 0.08 -21.22
C GLU A 281 -3.78 0.44 -20.98
N ASP A 282 -3.49 1.31 -20.01
CA ASP A 282 -2.15 1.82 -19.68
C ASP A 282 -1.52 1.10 -18.48
N CYS A 283 -1.98 -0.12 -18.14
CA CYS A 283 -1.44 -0.92 -17.04
C CYS A 283 0.09 -1.06 -17.07
N ALA A 284 0.69 -1.19 -18.27
CA ALA A 284 2.14 -1.32 -18.41
C ALA A 284 2.87 -0.07 -17.90
N GLU A 285 2.34 1.12 -18.23
CA GLU A 285 2.90 2.40 -17.78
C GLU A 285 2.72 2.58 -16.26
N ALA A 286 1.55 2.21 -15.72
CA ALA A 286 1.28 2.25 -14.29
C ALA A 286 2.27 1.37 -13.50
N VAL A 287 2.54 0.15 -13.98
CA VAL A 287 3.51 -0.76 -13.37
C VAL A 287 4.93 -0.21 -13.48
N ALA A 288 5.33 0.29 -14.66
CA ALA A 288 6.65 0.89 -14.88
C ALA A 288 6.88 2.12 -13.98
N HIS A 289 5.85 2.96 -13.79
CA HIS A 289 5.90 4.11 -12.88
C HIS A 289 6.22 3.69 -11.44
N VAL A 290 5.61 2.61 -10.95
CA VAL A 290 5.88 2.08 -9.60
C VAL A 290 7.26 1.41 -9.54
N GLU A 291 7.66 0.69 -10.58
CA GLU A 291 8.95 -0.03 -10.66
C GLU A 291 10.13 0.95 -10.68
N ALA A 292 9.97 2.14 -11.26
CA ALA A 292 10.97 3.21 -11.22
C ALA A 292 11.26 3.73 -9.80
N GLY A 293 10.38 3.46 -8.82
CA GLY A 293 10.62 3.74 -7.39
C GLY A 293 10.48 5.20 -6.97
N HIS A 294 10.09 6.11 -7.86
CA HIS A 294 10.00 7.55 -7.59
C HIS A 294 8.57 8.08 -7.49
N ALA A 295 7.59 7.18 -7.49
CA ALA A 295 6.17 7.54 -7.40
C ALA A 295 5.89 8.42 -6.16
N THR A 296 5.03 9.40 -6.32
CA THR A 296 4.47 10.19 -5.23
C THR A 296 3.14 9.56 -4.83
N GLY A 297 2.93 9.29 -3.53
CA GLY A 297 1.70 8.65 -3.09
C GLY A 297 1.47 7.29 -3.77
N ARG A 298 0.22 7.06 -4.16
CA ARG A 298 -0.27 5.81 -4.77
C ARG A 298 -0.37 5.93 -6.29
N THR A 299 -0.10 4.83 -6.96
CA THR A 299 -0.45 4.63 -8.38
C THR A 299 -1.67 3.74 -8.46
N VAL A 300 -2.68 4.20 -9.18
CA VAL A 300 -3.97 3.52 -9.34
C VAL A 300 -4.26 3.33 -10.82
N VAL A 301 -4.78 2.17 -11.17
CA VAL A 301 -5.37 1.88 -12.49
C VAL A 301 -6.89 1.94 -12.36
N THR A 302 -7.56 2.64 -13.27
CA THR A 302 -9.02 2.79 -13.29
C THR A 302 -9.63 2.12 -14.52
N ASN A 303 -10.85 1.58 -14.37
CA ASN A 303 -11.63 1.04 -15.46
C ASN A 303 -13.05 1.64 -15.42
N THR A 304 -13.35 2.47 -16.39
CA THR A 304 -14.64 3.18 -16.49
C THR A 304 -15.68 2.43 -17.33
N ARG A 305 -15.31 1.27 -17.92
CA ARG A 305 -16.20 0.43 -18.74
C ARG A 305 -17.11 -0.45 -17.90
#